data_1b222cec7c6d745f96116f1211563519
#
_entry.id   1b222cec7c6d745f96116f1211563519
#
_cell.length_a   1.000
_cell.length_b   1.000
_cell.length_c   1.000
_cell.angle_alpha   90.00
_cell.angle_beta   90.00
_cell.angle_gamma   90.00
#
_symmetry.space_group_name_H-M   'P 1'
#
loop_
_entity.id
_entity.type
_entity.pdbx_description
1 polymer ?
#
loop_
_entity_poly.entity_id
_entity_poly.type
_entity_poly.pdbx_seq_one_letter_code
_entity_poly.pdbx_strand_id
1 'polypeptide(L)'
;MQWIMELLSTMEEGLVYIRQKMIQGMTMEPINMFYDVTAAFLKIEQALAGLAIEKVNIQEKAGKLRHALDVITEEYESNKGKRALEIMQLNLEPAFKGWKEEIEKIIIKAAGH
;
A
#
# COMPACT_ATOMS: atom_id res chain seq x y z
N MET A 1 8.43 -15.43 6.57
CA MET A 1 7.17 -14.68 6.42
C MET A 1 6.94 -13.60 7.48
N GLN A 2 7.65 -13.70 8.59
CA GLN A 2 7.56 -12.69 9.65
C GLN A 2 7.86 -11.28 9.13
N TRP A 3 8.86 -11.14 8.29
CA TRP A 3 9.25 -9.83 7.77
C TRP A 3 8.15 -9.20 6.90
N ILE A 4 7.33 -10.01 6.22
CA ILE A 4 6.22 -9.49 5.42
C ILE A 4 5.17 -8.87 6.33
N MET A 5 4.83 -9.53 7.44
CA MET A 5 3.87 -9.00 8.41
C MET A 5 4.37 -7.70 9.04
N GLU A 6 5.66 -7.65 9.39
CA GLU A 6 6.27 -6.44 9.94
C GLU A 6 6.23 -5.30 8.92
N LEU A 7 6.53 -5.61 7.66
CA LEU A 7 6.54 -4.60 6.60
C LEU A 7 5.13 -4.08 6.31
N LEU A 8 4.11 -4.96 6.33
CA LEU A 8 2.72 -4.55 6.19
C LEU A 8 2.30 -3.59 7.30
N SER A 9 2.71 -3.89 8.53
CA SER A 9 2.43 -3.03 9.67
C SER A 9 3.09 -1.66 9.51
N THR A 10 4.34 -1.64 9.07
CA THR A 10 5.07 -0.40 8.81
C THR A 10 4.40 0.41 7.70
N MET A 11 3.94 -0.23 6.65
CA MET A 11 3.21 0.44 5.56
C MET A 11 1.92 1.08 6.08
N GLU A 12 1.17 0.34 6.91
CA GLU A 12 -0.07 0.85 7.47
C GLU A 12 0.17 2.08 8.34
N GLU A 13 1.20 2.03 9.19
CA GLU A 13 1.59 3.18 10.01
C GLU A 13 2.00 4.36 9.14
N GLY A 14 2.73 4.09 8.05
CA GLY A 14 3.13 5.12 7.10
C GLY A 14 1.94 5.79 6.44
N LEU A 15 0.94 5.00 6.02
CA LEU A 15 -0.26 5.55 5.40
C LEU A 15 -1.07 6.40 6.38
N VAL A 16 -1.18 5.97 7.64
CA VAL A 16 -1.85 6.78 8.68
C VAL A 16 -1.13 8.10 8.89
N TYR A 17 0.20 8.07 8.97
CA TYR A 17 1.02 9.28 9.11
C TYR A 17 0.79 10.23 7.94
N ILE A 18 0.82 9.72 6.72
CA ILE A 18 0.58 10.51 5.51
C ILE A 18 -0.79 11.20 5.57
N ARG A 19 -1.83 10.43 5.90
CA ARG A 19 -3.19 10.98 6.00
C ARG A 19 -3.27 12.08 7.05
N GLN A 20 -2.67 11.87 8.20
CA GLN A 20 -2.68 12.88 9.28
C GLN A 20 -2.00 14.17 8.84
N LYS A 21 -0.88 14.07 8.12
CA LYS A 21 -0.18 15.25 7.60
C LYS A 21 -1.03 15.98 6.56
N MET A 22 -1.70 15.25 5.69
CA MET A 22 -2.60 15.85 4.70
C MET A 22 -3.75 16.58 5.36
N ILE A 23 -4.34 16.02 6.41
CA ILE A 23 -5.44 16.65 7.16
C ILE A 23 -4.96 17.96 7.80
N GLN A 24 -3.70 18.02 8.23
CA GLN A 24 -3.10 19.23 8.79
C GLN A 24 -2.70 20.26 7.72
N GLY A 25 -2.95 19.97 6.46
CA GLY A 25 -2.59 20.87 5.36
C GLY A 25 -1.16 20.70 4.86
N MET A 26 -0.41 19.74 5.40
CA MET A 26 0.99 19.51 5.03
C MET A 26 1.07 18.43 3.94
N THR A 27 0.48 18.72 2.79
CA THR A 27 0.28 17.72 1.72
C THR A 27 1.58 17.26 1.07
N MET A 28 2.56 18.16 0.91
CA MET A 28 3.82 17.82 0.24
C MET A 28 4.87 17.23 1.18
N GLU A 29 4.73 17.44 2.49
CA GLU A 29 5.71 16.96 3.46
C GLU A 29 5.90 15.44 3.45
N PRO A 30 4.82 14.62 3.35
CA PRO A 30 4.98 13.17 3.42
C PRO A 30 5.35 12.48 2.12
N ILE A 31 5.80 13.22 1.09
CA ILE A 31 6.07 12.61 -0.22
C ILE A 31 7.10 11.48 -0.15
N ASN A 32 8.13 11.64 0.68
CA ASN A 32 9.14 10.60 0.85
C ASN A 32 8.55 9.32 1.46
N MET A 33 7.56 9.47 2.32
CA MET A 33 6.88 8.33 2.91
C MET A 33 6.10 7.55 1.85
N PHE A 34 5.54 8.22 0.83
CA PHE A 34 4.92 7.53 -0.30
C PHE A 34 5.92 6.68 -1.06
N TYR A 35 7.13 7.20 -1.28
CA TYR A 35 8.17 6.43 -1.94
C TYR A 35 8.54 5.21 -1.11
N ASP A 36 8.62 5.35 0.21
CA ASP A 36 8.90 4.23 1.11
C ASP A 36 7.80 3.18 1.07
N VAL A 37 6.54 3.61 1.08
CA VAL A 37 5.39 2.69 0.97
C VAL A 37 5.42 1.95 -0.36
N THR A 38 5.69 2.64 -1.45
CA THR A 38 5.77 2.03 -2.78
C THR A 38 6.91 1.02 -2.85
N ALA A 39 8.08 1.34 -2.30
CA ALA A 39 9.21 0.42 -2.27
C ALA A 39 8.88 -0.84 -1.47
N ALA A 40 8.20 -0.68 -0.34
CA ALA A 40 7.77 -1.81 0.49
C ALA A 40 6.78 -2.70 -0.26
N PHE A 41 5.83 -2.10 -0.98
CA PHE A 41 4.86 -2.83 -1.79
C PHE A 41 5.58 -3.69 -2.84
N LEU A 42 6.52 -3.10 -3.57
CA LEU A 42 7.27 -3.83 -4.60
C LEU A 42 8.09 -4.97 -4.01
N LYS A 43 8.68 -4.76 -2.85
CA LYS A 43 9.47 -5.78 -2.17
C LYS A 43 8.60 -6.98 -1.79
N ILE A 44 7.42 -6.73 -1.27
CA ILE A 44 6.48 -7.81 -0.93
C ILE A 44 6.00 -8.52 -2.19
N GLU A 45 5.68 -7.80 -3.25
CA GLU A 45 5.28 -8.41 -4.52
C GLU A 45 6.34 -9.34 -5.07
N GLN A 46 7.60 -8.92 -5.02
CA GLN A 46 8.71 -9.75 -5.49
C GLN A 46 8.84 -11.04 -4.67
N ALA A 47 8.67 -10.92 -3.36
CA ALA A 47 8.74 -12.09 -2.49
C ALA A 47 7.60 -13.08 -2.77
N LEU A 48 6.38 -12.57 -2.97
CA LEU A 48 5.23 -13.41 -3.25
C LEU A 48 5.32 -14.09 -4.63
N ALA A 49 5.94 -13.41 -5.59
CA ALA A 49 6.11 -13.98 -6.94
C ALA A 49 6.93 -15.26 -6.93
N GLY A 50 7.84 -15.41 -5.96
CA GLY A 50 8.67 -16.61 -5.83
C GLY A 50 7.99 -17.76 -5.10
N LEU A 51 6.79 -17.59 -4.57
CA LEU A 51 6.10 -18.63 -3.83
C LEU A 51 5.17 -19.43 -4.73
N ALA A 52 5.09 -20.74 -4.45
CA ALA A 52 4.21 -21.68 -5.18
C ALA A 52 2.83 -21.66 -4.54
N ILE A 53 2.11 -20.55 -4.69
CA ILE A 53 0.78 -20.34 -4.12
C ILE A 53 -0.18 -19.83 -5.18
N GLU A 54 -1.47 -20.01 -4.95
CA GLU A 54 -2.48 -19.42 -5.82
C GLU A 54 -2.49 -17.90 -5.59
N LYS A 55 -2.36 -17.12 -6.68
CA LYS A 55 -2.15 -15.69 -6.60
C LYS A 55 -3.26 -14.84 -7.24
N VAL A 56 -4.34 -15.47 -7.72
CA VAL A 56 -5.36 -14.75 -8.49
C VAL A 56 -5.93 -13.57 -7.71
N ASN A 57 -6.38 -13.81 -6.47
CA ASN A 57 -6.98 -12.74 -5.66
C ASN A 57 -5.94 -11.69 -5.26
N ILE A 58 -4.73 -12.11 -4.95
CA ILE A 58 -3.66 -11.19 -4.62
C ILE A 58 -3.31 -10.30 -5.80
N GLN A 59 -3.22 -10.88 -7.01
CA GLN A 59 -2.87 -10.11 -8.20
C GLN A 59 -3.92 -9.05 -8.50
N GLU A 60 -5.20 -9.38 -8.33
CA GLU A 60 -6.29 -8.43 -8.51
C GLU A 60 -6.18 -7.27 -7.52
N LYS A 61 -5.99 -7.60 -6.23
CA LYS A 61 -5.87 -6.58 -5.18
C LYS A 61 -4.58 -5.77 -5.32
N ALA A 62 -3.48 -6.41 -5.71
CA ALA A 62 -2.22 -5.72 -5.98
C ALA A 62 -2.36 -4.73 -7.13
N GLY A 63 -3.09 -5.11 -8.18
CA GLY A 63 -3.36 -4.22 -9.31
C GLY A 63 -4.11 -2.97 -8.90
N LYS A 64 -5.11 -3.12 -8.04
CA LYS A 64 -5.86 -1.97 -7.52
C LYS A 64 -4.98 -1.05 -6.68
N LEU A 65 -4.14 -1.63 -5.84
CA LEU A 65 -3.22 -0.86 -5.02
C LEU A 65 -2.18 -0.13 -5.87
N ARG A 66 -1.60 -0.83 -6.85
CA ARG A 66 -0.65 -0.22 -7.78
C ARG A 66 -1.28 0.96 -8.51
N HIS A 67 -2.51 0.77 -9.00
CA HIS A 67 -3.23 1.85 -9.68
C HIS A 67 -3.44 3.06 -8.77
N ALA A 68 -3.85 2.83 -7.52
CA ALA A 68 -4.05 3.90 -6.55
C ALA A 68 -2.75 4.64 -6.25
N LEU A 69 -1.62 3.92 -6.12
CA LEU A 69 -0.32 4.53 -5.92
C LEU A 69 0.08 5.39 -7.12
N ASP A 70 -0.18 4.91 -8.33
CA ASP A 70 0.11 5.67 -9.55
C ASP A 70 -0.74 6.93 -9.63
N VAL A 71 -2.02 6.84 -9.31
CA VAL A 71 -2.94 7.98 -9.36
C VAL A 71 -2.51 9.06 -8.37
N ILE A 72 -2.14 8.68 -7.14
CA ILE A 72 -1.75 9.67 -6.15
C ILE A 72 -0.39 10.30 -6.48
N THR A 73 0.52 9.51 -7.05
CA THR A 73 1.81 10.04 -7.50
C THR A 73 1.61 11.07 -8.62
N GLU A 74 0.76 10.75 -9.58
CA GLU A 74 0.40 11.67 -10.67
C GLU A 74 -0.22 12.95 -10.14
N GLU A 75 -1.08 12.84 -9.12
CA GLU A 75 -1.69 14.00 -8.49
C GLU A 75 -0.63 14.93 -7.90
N TYR A 76 0.39 14.37 -7.24
CA TYR A 76 1.50 15.17 -6.72
C TYR A 76 2.29 15.86 -7.83
N GLU A 77 2.53 15.15 -8.94
CA GLU A 77 3.32 15.69 -10.05
C GLU A 77 2.56 16.75 -10.84
N SER A 78 1.25 16.55 -11.07
CA SER A 78 0.46 17.41 -11.94
C SER A 78 -0.22 18.57 -11.21
N ASN A 79 -0.71 18.33 -9.98
CA ASN A 79 -1.55 19.28 -9.24
C ASN A 79 -1.00 19.65 -7.88
N LYS A 80 0.25 19.29 -7.58
CA LYS A 80 0.90 19.54 -6.28
C LYS A 80 0.13 18.93 -5.12
N GLY A 81 -0.59 17.84 -5.39
CA GLY A 81 -1.29 17.10 -4.36
C GLY A 81 -2.60 17.70 -3.88
N LYS A 82 -3.22 18.58 -4.65
CA LYS A 82 -4.48 19.25 -4.23
C LYS A 82 -5.58 18.25 -3.88
N ARG A 83 -5.66 17.13 -4.59
CA ARG A 83 -6.67 16.11 -4.36
C ARG A 83 -6.11 14.87 -3.67
N ALA A 84 -4.89 14.96 -3.15
CA ALA A 84 -4.21 13.79 -2.59
C ALA A 84 -4.96 13.18 -1.41
N LEU A 85 -5.52 14.00 -0.52
CA LEU A 85 -6.27 13.49 0.63
C LEU A 85 -7.50 12.70 0.19
N GLU A 86 -8.23 13.20 -0.79
CA GLU A 86 -9.40 12.51 -1.34
C GLU A 86 -9.01 11.15 -1.91
N ILE A 87 -7.96 11.12 -2.73
CA ILE A 87 -7.45 9.90 -3.34
C ILE A 87 -6.97 8.93 -2.26
N MET A 88 -6.30 9.43 -1.24
CA MET A 88 -5.83 8.65 -0.11
C MET A 88 -6.97 7.91 0.57
N GLN A 89 -8.03 8.65 0.93
CA GLN A 89 -9.14 8.11 1.71
C GLN A 89 -10.06 7.22 0.88
N LEU A 90 -10.33 7.58 -0.37
CA LEU A 90 -11.30 6.88 -1.20
C LEU A 90 -10.69 5.75 -2.03
N ASN A 91 -9.42 5.82 -2.34
CA ASN A 91 -8.79 4.87 -3.26
C ASN A 91 -7.63 4.10 -2.63
N LEU A 92 -6.64 4.80 -2.08
CA LEU A 92 -5.40 4.15 -1.64
C LEU A 92 -5.59 3.32 -0.38
N GLU A 93 -6.19 3.88 0.66
CA GLU A 93 -6.37 3.15 1.92
C GLU A 93 -7.26 1.91 1.74
N PRO A 94 -8.41 1.99 1.04
CA PRO A 94 -9.21 0.80 0.80
C PRO A 94 -8.49 -0.26 -0.03
N ALA A 95 -7.73 0.15 -1.04
CA ALA A 95 -6.96 -0.78 -1.87
C ALA A 95 -5.87 -1.46 -1.06
N PHE A 96 -5.17 -0.71 -0.21
CA PHE A 96 -4.15 -1.28 0.68
C PHE A 96 -4.78 -2.30 1.64
N LYS A 97 -5.90 -1.96 2.25
CA LYS A 97 -6.58 -2.85 3.19
C LYS A 97 -6.96 -4.17 2.53
N GLY A 98 -7.53 -4.12 1.33
CA GLY A 98 -7.90 -5.33 0.60
C GLY A 98 -6.71 -6.21 0.26
N TRP A 99 -5.62 -5.61 -0.19
CA TRP A 99 -4.39 -6.32 -0.51
C TRP A 99 -3.77 -6.94 0.75
N LYS A 100 -3.69 -6.18 1.83
CA LYS A 100 -3.16 -6.65 3.11
C LYS A 100 -3.95 -7.87 3.61
N GLU A 101 -5.26 -7.82 3.55
CA GLU A 101 -6.12 -8.92 3.99
C GLU A 101 -5.83 -10.22 3.22
N GLU A 102 -5.63 -10.12 1.90
CA GLU A 102 -5.30 -11.30 1.10
C GLU A 102 -3.94 -11.89 1.46
N ILE A 103 -2.95 -11.03 1.72
CA ILE A 103 -1.64 -11.49 2.15
C ILE A 103 -1.72 -12.17 3.52
N GLU A 104 -2.45 -11.57 4.46
CA GLU A 104 -2.62 -12.14 5.79
C GLU A 104 -3.27 -13.53 5.73
N LYS A 105 -4.25 -13.72 4.86
CA LYS A 105 -4.87 -15.04 4.67
C LYS A 105 -3.87 -16.09 4.21
N ILE A 106 -2.98 -15.72 3.29
CA ILE A 106 -1.96 -16.64 2.79
C ILE A 106 -0.97 -17.00 3.88
N ILE A 107 -0.51 -16.00 4.66
CA ILE A 107 0.46 -16.23 5.72
C ILE A 107 -0.15 -17.10 6.83
N ILE A 108 -1.37 -16.82 7.23
CA ILE A 108 -2.08 -17.58 8.24
C ILE A 108 -2.27 -19.03 7.77
N LYS A 109 -2.69 -19.23 6.53
CA LYS A 109 -2.89 -20.56 5.96
C LYS A 109 -1.58 -21.35 5.92
N ALA A 110 -0.49 -20.69 5.53
CA ALA A 110 0.82 -21.33 5.47
C ALA A 110 1.35 -21.71 6.86
N ALA A 111 1.02 -20.94 7.89
CA ALA A 111 1.47 -21.19 9.26
C ALA A 111 0.54 -22.12 10.04
N GLY A 112 -0.69 -22.28 9.60
CA GLY A 112 -1.75 -22.93 10.39
C GLY A 112 -1.92 -24.42 10.19
N HIS A 113 -1.00 -25.08 9.49
CA HIS A 113 -1.13 -26.53 9.27
C HIS A 113 -0.19 -27.38 10.10
#